data_356abd9ca298185938a3f00349bb9fb3
#
_entry.id   356abd9ca298185938a3f00349bb9fb3
#
_cell.length_a   1.000
_cell.length_b   1.000
_cell.length_c   1.000
_cell.angle_alpha   90.00
_cell.angle_beta   90.00
_cell.angle_gamma   90.00
#
_symmetry.space_group_name_H-M   'P 1'
#
loop_
_entity.id
_entity.type
_entity.pdbx_description
1 polymer ?
#
loop_
_entity_poly.entity_id
_entity_poly.type
_entity_poly.pdbx_seq_one_letter_code
_entity_poly.pdbx_strand_id
1 'polypeptide(L)'
;MRNSAHRRNTYYGEADFENFWGEELSEVVIRHHVESHAIYNNSRLLTEKVYHDIPDKTILKNVFYFLCEIGIDNSYDYWYVKIKTKSGKVYKTKTNFYCSIRESDHGKVILGVNGESRRLYLDFPSSSNCSTALNEAD
;
A
#
# COMPACT_ATOMS: atom_id res chain seq x y z
N MET A 1 -27.54 24.96 -4.56
CA MET A 1 -26.61 24.61 -3.51
C MET A 1 -26.21 23.17 -3.55
N ARG A 2 -24.99 22.94 -3.60
CA ARG A 2 -24.56 21.59 -3.71
C ARG A 2 -24.40 20.92 -2.37
N ASN A 3 -24.83 19.69 -2.30
CA ASN A 3 -24.74 18.92 -1.07
C ASN A 3 -23.37 18.26 -0.96
N SER A 4 -22.59 18.67 0.01
CA SER A 4 -21.26 18.15 0.21
C SER A 4 -21.25 16.68 0.63
N ALA A 5 -22.36 16.13 1.14
CA ALA A 5 -22.43 14.74 1.53
C ALA A 5 -22.22 13.79 0.35
N HIS A 6 -22.45 14.25 -0.87
CA HIS A 6 -22.27 13.44 -2.05
C HIS A 6 -20.91 13.64 -2.71
N ARG A 7 -20.07 14.47 -2.13
CA ARG A 7 -18.77 14.70 -2.70
C ARG A 7 -17.82 13.59 -2.32
N ARG A 8 -17.01 13.25 -3.29
CA ARG A 8 -15.88 12.41 -2.99
C ARG A 8 -14.77 13.26 -2.45
N ASN A 9 -14.17 12.81 -1.38
CA ASN A 9 -12.99 13.42 -0.84
C ASN A 9 -11.81 12.56 -1.26
N THR A 10 -11.08 13.06 -2.24
CA THR A 10 -9.91 12.38 -2.77
C THR A 10 -8.68 13.09 -2.22
N TYR A 11 -7.79 12.33 -1.63
CA TYR A 11 -6.57 12.85 -1.03
C TYR A 11 -5.37 12.10 -1.55
N TYR A 12 -4.22 12.74 -1.46
CA TYR A 12 -2.97 12.02 -1.60
C TYR A 12 -2.56 11.51 -0.25
N GLY A 13 -2.35 10.21 -0.18
CA GLY A 13 -1.71 9.60 0.97
C GLY A 13 -0.20 9.50 0.73
N GLU A 14 0.54 9.35 1.80
CA GLU A 14 1.99 9.22 1.75
C GLU A 14 2.41 7.97 2.50
N ALA A 15 3.21 7.14 1.87
CA ALA A 15 3.69 5.93 2.48
C ALA A 15 5.21 5.95 2.62
N ASP A 16 5.68 5.45 3.77
CA ASP A 16 7.07 5.08 3.94
C ASP A 16 7.22 3.64 3.49
N PHE A 17 8.43 3.25 3.14
CA PHE A 17 8.73 1.85 2.88
C PHE A 17 9.88 1.39 3.77
N GLU A 18 9.69 0.27 4.46
CA GLU A 18 10.70 -0.29 5.35
C GLU A 18 11.17 -1.63 4.82
N ASN A 19 12.46 -1.74 4.57
CA ASN A 19 13.04 -3.02 4.18
C ASN A 19 13.68 -3.70 5.39
N PHE A 20 12.95 -4.65 5.96
CA PHE A 20 13.47 -5.54 6.99
C PHE A 20 13.46 -6.99 6.51
N TRP A 21 13.71 -7.16 5.20
CA TRP A 21 13.69 -8.50 4.61
C TRP A 21 14.84 -9.38 5.06
N GLY A 22 15.98 -8.78 5.35
CA GLY A 22 17.18 -9.50 5.71
C GLY A 22 18.26 -9.45 4.63
N GLU A 23 17.95 -8.80 3.50
CA GLU A 23 18.93 -8.55 2.45
C GLU A 23 18.48 -7.37 1.61
N GLU A 24 19.35 -6.88 0.77
CA GLU A 24 19.02 -5.83 -0.16
C GLU A 24 17.95 -6.31 -1.13
N LEU A 25 17.04 -5.41 -1.48
CA LEU A 25 16.02 -5.67 -2.47
C LEU A 25 16.41 -4.98 -3.77
N SER A 26 16.63 -5.77 -4.82
CA SER A 26 17.01 -5.21 -6.11
C SER A 26 15.84 -4.51 -6.78
N GLU A 27 14.60 -4.94 -6.46
CA GLU A 27 13.40 -4.33 -7.01
C GLU A 27 12.25 -4.44 -6.01
N VAL A 28 11.48 -3.37 -5.91
CA VAL A 28 10.24 -3.36 -5.12
C VAL A 28 9.17 -2.71 -5.98
N VAL A 29 8.06 -3.41 -6.16
CA VAL A 29 6.89 -2.85 -6.84
C VAL A 29 5.83 -2.63 -5.77
N ILE A 30 5.32 -1.43 -5.70
CA ILE A 30 4.22 -1.09 -4.78
C ILE A 30 3.06 -0.62 -5.62
N ARG A 31 1.90 -1.21 -5.38
CA ARG A 31 0.67 -0.84 -6.07
C ARG A 31 -0.43 -0.60 -5.05
N HIS A 32 -1.18 0.44 -5.28
CA HIS A 32 -2.37 0.75 -4.50
C HIS A 32 -3.50 1.09 -5.44
N HIS A 33 -4.70 0.62 -5.17
CA HIS A 33 -5.86 1.09 -5.90
C HIS A 33 -7.05 1.18 -4.97
N VAL A 34 -8.01 2.01 -5.37
CA VAL A 34 -9.27 2.17 -4.66
C VAL A 34 -10.38 1.63 -5.54
N GLU A 35 -11.24 0.83 -4.93
CA GLU A 35 -12.49 0.44 -5.58
C GLU A 35 -13.65 1.04 -4.81
N SER A 36 -14.53 1.68 -5.54
CA SER A 36 -15.71 2.27 -4.97
C SER A 36 -16.94 1.54 -5.48
N HIS A 37 -17.85 1.29 -4.58
CA HIS A 37 -19.14 0.69 -4.94
C HIS A 37 -20.22 1.74 -5.16
N ALA A 38 -19.84 3.01 -5.25
CA ALA A 38 -20.78 4.06 -5.56
C ALA A 38 -21.40 3.81 -6.94
N ILE A 39 -22.68 4.12 -7.06
CA ILE A 39 -23.46 3.75 -8.23
C ILE A 39 -22.86 4.25 -9.55
N TYR A 40 -22.40 5.48 -9.54
CA TYR A 40 -21.90 6.09 -10.77
C TYR A 40 -20.43 5.96 -10.97
N ASN A 41 -19.79 5.22 -10.12
CA ASN A 41 -18.37 5.34 -10.09
C ASN A 41 -17.71 4.01 -9.88
N ASN A 42 -17.35 3.43 -10.99
CA ASN A 42 -16.52 2.23 -10.99
C ASN A 42 -15.06 2.59 -11.18
N SER A 43 -14.73 3.87 -10.98
CA SER A 43 -13.35 4.29 -11.19
C SER A 43 -12.44 3.64 -10.18
N ARG A 44 -11.30 3.28 -10.67
CA ARG A 44 -10.21 2.74 -9.87
C ARG A 44 -9.10 3.77 -9.89
N LEU A 45 -8.75 4.23 -8.69
CA LEU A 45 -7.60 5.11 -8.57
C LEU A 45 -6.41 4.21 -8.35
N LEU A 46 -5.63 4.03 -9.39
CA LEU A 46 -4.50 3.10 -9.37
C LEU A 46 -3.19 3.87 -9.39
N THR A 47 -2.32 3.53 -8.44
CA THR A 47 -0.96 4.05 -8.39
C THR A 47 -0.01 2.87 -8.30
N GLU A 48 1.03 2.91 -9.11
CA GLU A 48 2.08 1.88 -9.06
C GLU A 48 3.43 2.54 -9.21
N LYS A 49 4.38 2.11 -8.40
CA LYS A 49 5.75 2.59 -8.45
C LYS A 49 6.71 1.43 -8.31
N VAL A 50 7.85 1.57 -8.95
CA VAL A 50 8.93 0.58 -8.89
C VAL A 50 10.16 1.27 -8.31
N TYR A 51 10.78 0.61 -7.35
CA TYR A 51 11.99 1.10 -6.70
C TYR A 51 13.09 0.06 -6.87
N HIS A 52 14.32 0.52 -6.87
CA HIS A 52 15.48 -0.37 -7.08
C HIS A 52 16.49 -0.19 -5.98
N ASP A 53 17.21 -1.27 -5.69
CA ASP A 53 18.42 -1.23 -4.87
C ASP A 53 18.20 -0.62 -3.49
N ILE A 54 17.25 -1.18 -2.77
CA ILE A 54 16.97 -0.74 -1.40
C ILE A 54 17.76 -1.60 -0.43
N PRO A 55 18.76 -1.03 0.26
CA PRO A 55 19.56 -1.81 1.20
C PRO A 55 18.73 -2.40 2.33
N ASP A 56 19.24 -3.47 2.93
CA ASP A 56 18.62 -4.05 4.10
C ASP A 56 18.59 -3.05 5.24
N LYS A 57 17.55 -3.13 6.07
CA LYS A 57 17.37 -2.27 7.25
C LYS A 57 17.28 -0.80 6.92
N THR A 58 16.72 -0.49 5.77
CA THR A 58 16.56 0.88 5.29
C THR A 58 15.10 1.29 5.39
N ILE A 59 14.89 2.50 5.87
CA ILE A 59 13.57 3.12 5.92
C ILE A 59 13.58 4.28 4.93
N LEU A 60 12.70 4.19 3.95
CA LEU A 60 12.52 5.28 2.97
C LEU A 60 11.28 6.07 3.38
N LYS A 61 11.46 7.36 3.64
CA LYS A 61 10.37 8.22 4.09
C LYS A 61 9.64 8.83 2.91
N ASN A 62 8.32 8.81 2.97
CA ASN A 62 7.45 9.51 2.02
C ASN A 62 7.80 9.18 0.57
N VAL A 63 7.95 7.90 0.26
CA VAL A 63 8.42 7.49 -1.07
C VAL A 63 7.30 7.12 -2.01
N PHE A 64 6.12 6.80 -1.48
CA PHE A 64 5.02 6.37 -2.30
C PHE A 64 3.80 7.24 -2.02
N TYR A 65 3.33 7.94 -3.05
CA TYR A 65 2.14 8.78 -2.95
C TYR A 65 1.01 8.08 -3.68
N PHE A 66 -0.14 8.02 -3.07
CA PHE A 66 -1.28 7.32 -3.64
C PHE A 66 -2.54 8.13 -3.42
N LEU A 67 -3.52 7.93 -4.30
CA LEU A 67 -4.82 8.60 -4.16
C LEU A 67 -5.73 7.71 -3.34
N CYS A 68 -6.37 8.28 -2.34
CA CYS A 68 -7.35 7.57 -1.54
C CYS A 68 -8.63 8.38 -1.46
N GLU A 69 -9.74 7.68 -1.28
CA GLU A 69 -11.06 8.28 -1.09
C GLU A 69 -11.49 8.04 0.34
N ILE A 70 -11.85 9.12 1.03
CA ILE A 70 -12.25 9.06 2.43
C ILE A 70 -13.61 9.73 2.56
N GLY A 71 -14.44 9.19 3.45
CA GLY A 71 -15.75 9.75 3.70
C GLY A 71 -16.82 9.28 2.73
N ILE A 72 -16.51 8.28 1.92
CA ILE A 72 -17.46 7.68 0.99
C ILE A 72 -17.71 6.25 1.41
N ASP A 73 -18.97 5.90 1.56
CA ASP A 73 -19.33 4.53 1.89
C ASP A 73 -18.92 3.60 0.76
N ASN A 74 -18.45 2.43 1.11
CA ASN A 74 -18.13 1.37 0.16
C ASN A 74 -16.92 1.67 -0.70
N SER A 75 -15.98 2.46 -0.19
CA SER A 75 -14.67 2.63 -0.80
C SER A 75 -13.68 1.77 -0.06
N TYR A 76 -12.85 1.04 -0.80
CA TYR A 76 -11.91 0.10 -0.25
C TYR A 76 -10.53 0.30 -0.85
N ASP A 77 -9.51 0.21 0.01
CA ASP A 77 -8.12 0.30 -0.43
C ASP A 77 -7.56 -1.10 -0.59
N TYR A 78 -6.91 -1.33 -1.72
CA TYR A 78 -6.25 -2.59 -2.02
C TYR A 78 -4.78 -2.34 -2.30
N TRP A 79 -3.94 -3.25 -1.83
CA TRP A 79 -2.50 -3.10 -1.90
C TRP A 79 -1.88 -4.33 -2.53
N TYR A 80 -0.75 -4.11 -3.19
CA TYR A 80 0.03 -5.19 -3.77
C TYR A 80 1.50 -4.82 -3.68
N VAL A 81 2.32 -5.75 -3.23
CA VAL A 81 3.77 -5.57 -3.20
C VAL A 81 4.43 -6.81 -3.78
N LYS A 82 5.41 -6.56 -4.63
CA LYS A 82 6.29 -7.58 -5.17
C LYS A 82 7.71 -7.13 -4.90
N ILE A 83 8.52 -8.04 -4.40
CA ILE A 83 9.92 -7.74 -4.14
C ILE A 83 10.79 -8.77 -4.84
N LYS A 84 11.97 -8.32 -5.26
CA LYS A 84 13.02 -9.19 -5.76
C LYS A 84 14.24 -8.97 -4.90
N THR A 85 14.74 -10.05 -4.33
CA THR A 85 15.91 -9.97 -3.46
C THR A 85 17.18 -9.91 -4.31
N LYS A 86 18.25 -9.42 -3.71
CA LYS A 86 19.54 -9.38 -4.40
C LYS A 86 20.00 -10.76 -4.82
N SER A 87 19.65 -11.77 -4.04
CA SER A 87 19.96 -13.18 -4.40
C SER A 87 19.11 -13.72 -5.54
N GLY A 88 18.13 -12.94 -6.01
CA GLY A 88 17.34 -13.30 -7.21
C GLY A 88 15.99 -13.92 -6.94
N LYS A 89 15.59 -14.06 -5.69
CA LYS A 89 14.27 -14.60 -5.36
C LYS A 89 13.21 -13.54 -5.45
N VAL A 90 12.03 -13.93 -5.89
CA VAL A 90 10.89 -13.06 -6.03
C VAL A 90 9.80 -13.50 -5.07
N TYR A 91 9.21 -12.53 -4.38
CA TYR A 91 8.09 -12.74 -3.47
C TYR A 91 7.01 -11.74 -3.79
N LYS A 92 5.76 -12.15 -3.68
CA LYS A 92 4.65 -11.23 -3.94
C LYS A 92 3.46 -11.55 -3.05
N THR A 93 2.68 -10.52 -2.79
CA THR A 93 1.42 -10.67 -2.08
C THR A 93 0.33 -11.10 -3.04
N LYS A 94 -0.84 -11.45 -2.50
CA LYS A 94 -2.03 -11.56 -3.34
C LYS A 94 -2.37 -10.19 -3.93
N THR A 95 -3.10 -10.19 -5.04
CA THR A 95 -3.35 -8.95 -5.80
C THR A 95 -4.43 -8.08 -5.19
N ASN A 96 -5.23 -8.61 -4.29
CA ASN A 96 -6.36 -7.91 -3.72
C ASN A 96 -6.29 -7.84 -2.20
N PHE A 97 -5.12 -7.55 -1.68
CA PHE A 97 -4.97 -7.43 -0.23
C PHE A 97 -5.68 -6.16 0.24
N TYR A 98 -6.75 -6.36 0.96
CA TYR A 98 -7.58 -5.27 1.45
C TYR A 98 -7.05 -4.75 2.79
N CYS A 99 -6.85 -3.45 2.86
CA CYS A 99 -6.50 -2.78 4.11
C CYS A 99 -6.83 -1.30 3.96
N SER A 100 -7.94 -0.89 4.53
CA SER A 100 -8.44 0.47 4.33
C SER A 100 -7.79 1.48 5.26
N ILE A 101 -7.41 2.59 4.66
CA ILE A 101 -6.98 3.77 5.40
C ILE A 101 -8.22 4.55 5.81
N ARG A 102 -8.16 5.21 6.96
CA ARG A 102 -9.26 6.01 7.48
C ARG A 102 -8.85 7.46 7.58
N GLU A 103 -9.85 8.32 7.71
CA GLU A 103 -9.61 9.75 7.84
C GLU A 103 -8.67 10.07 9.01
N SER A 104 -8.84 9.35 10.11
CA SER A 104 -8.01 9.55 11.30
C SER A 104 -6.53 9.21 11.09
N ASP A 105 -6.19 8.55 10.01
CA ASP A 105 -4.79 8.24 9.69
C ASP A 105 -4.09 9.41 9.00
N HIS A 106 -4.85 10.43 8.61
CA HIS A 106 -4.30 11.63 7.96
C HIS A 106 -3.47 11.32 6.71
N GLY A 107 -3.87 10.28 5.99
CA GLY A 107 -3.18 9.91 4.76
C GLY A 107 -1.82 9.25 4.96
N LYS A 108 -1.50 8.80 6.16
CA LYS A 108 -0.18 8.25 6.46
C LYS A 108 -0.24 6.73 6.61
N VAL A 109 0.76 6.06 6.07
CA VAL A 109 0.89 4.62 6.25
C VAL A 109 2.37 4.24 6.13
N ILE A 110 2.75 3.19 6.83
CA ILE A 110 4.05 2.57 6.68
C ILE A 110 3.83 1.22 6.02
N LEU A 111 4.49 1.02 4.88
CA LEU A 111 4.56 -0.27 4.22
C LEU A 111 5.89 -0.88 4.56
N GLY A 112 5.89 -2.10 5.05
CA GLY A 112 7.15 -2.75 5.38
C GLY A 112 7.14 -4.21 5.02
N VAL A 113 8.32 -4.75 4.75
CA VAL A 113 8.49 -6.18 4.51
C VAL A 113 9.45 -6.75 5.53
N ASN A 114 9.10 -7.93 6.03
CA ASN A 114 9.89 -8.63 7.03
C ASN A 114 10.19 -10.03 6.51
N GLY A 115 11.50 -10.36 6.39
CA GLY A 115 11.91 -11.62 5.81
C GLY A 115 11.82 -12.79 6.78
N GLU A 116 11.85 -12.54 8.07
CA GLU A 116 11.71 -13.59 9.07
C GLU A 116 10.31 -14.17 9.04
N SER A 117 9.31 -13.31 8.94
CA SER A 117 7.91 -13.73 8.86
C SER A 117 7.43 -13.92 7.43
N ARG A 118 8.16 -13.39 6.45
CA ARG A 118 7.76 -13.34 5.04
C ARG A 118 6.42 -12.69 4.86
N ARG A 119 6.28 -11.50 5.44
CA ARG A 119 5.02 -10.77 5.38
C ARG A 119 5.25 -9.32 4.97
N LEU A 120 4.22 -8.79 4.31
CA LEU A 120 4.03 -7.36 4.15
C LEU A 120 3.18 -6.89 5.32
N TYR A 121 3.56 -5.77 5.92
CA TYR A 121 2.73 -5.15 6.94
C TYR A 121 2.43 -3.70 6.54
N LEU A 122 1.25 -3.25 6.94
CA LEU A 122 0.81 -1.87 6.81
C LEU A 122 0.49 -1.35 8.20
N ASP A 123 1.20 -0.30 8.61
CA ASP A 123 0.99 0.31 9.91
C ASP A 123 0.41 1.70 9.72
N PHE A 124 -0.73 1.93 10.35
CA PHE A 124 -1.42 3.21 10.29
C PHE A 124 -1.30 3.93 11.62
N PRO A 125 -1.33 5.29 11.63
CA PRO A 125 -1.24 6.03 12.89
C PRO A 125 -2.41 5.76 13.82
N SER A 126 -3.58 5.46 13.31
CA SER A 126 -4.76 5.34 14.15
C SER A 126 -5.60 4.10 13.84
N SER A 127 -5.60 3.63 12.62
CA SER A 127 -6.34 2.43 12.25
C SER A 127 -5.60 1.17 12.66
N SER A 128 -6.32 0.05 12.65
CA SER A 128 -5.70 -1.24 12.92
C SER A 128 -4.70 -1.59 11.82
N ASN A 129 -3.58 -2.13 12.23
CA ASN A 129 -2.55 -2.56 11.29
C ASN A 129 -2.98 -3.84 10.58
N CYS A 130 -2.49 -4.01 9.36
CA CYS A 130 -2.77 -5.18 8.56
C CYS A 130 -1.47 -5.87 8.14
N SER A 131 -1.57 -7.15 7.83
CA SER A 131 -0.44 -7.85 7.22
C SER A 131 -0.94 -8.97 6.32
N THR A 132 -0.10 -9.35 5.37
CA THR A 132 -0.40 -10.45 4.47
C THR A 132 0.88 -11.15 4.07
N ALA A 133 0.77 -12.40 3.62
CA ALA A 133 1.92 -13.20 3.25
C ALA A 133 2.57 -12.68 1.97
N LEU A 134 3.88 -12.76 1.93
CA LEU A 134 4.69 -12.60 0.72
C LEU A 134 5.15 -14.01 0.33
N ASN A 135 4.61 -14.51 -0.75
CA ASN A 135 4.87 -15.87 -1.19
C ASN A 135 5.89 -15.87 -2.31
N GLU A 136 6.78 -16.85 -2.25
CA GLU A 136 7.78 -16.99 -3.29
C GLU A 136 7.10 -17.25 -4.63
N ALA A 137 7.54 -16.53 -5.65
CA ALA A 137 7.02 -16.64 -7.00
C ALA A 137 8.13 -17.07 -7.93
N ASP A 138 7.75 -17.83 -8.92
CA ASP A 138 8.72 -18.29 -9.95
C ASP A 138 8.99 -17.21 -10.98
#